data_08b77b3a54f7c5c43065e7dfb2e5d020
#
_entry.id   08b77b3a54f7c5c43065e7dfb2e5d020
#
_cell.length_a   1.000
_cell.length_b   1.000
_cell.length_c   1.000
_cell.angle_alpha   90.00
_cell.angle_beta   90.00
_cell.angle_gamma   90.00
#
_symmetry.space_group_name_H-M   'P 1'
#
loop_
_entity.id
_entity.type
_entity.pdbx_description
1 polymer ?
#
loop_
_entity_poly.entity_id
_entity_poly.type
_entity_poly.pdbx_seq_one_letter_code
_entity_poly.pdbx_strand_id
1 'polypeptide(L)'
;NPQYPPTILGGAAFSKYVGELRDEVNNNGEGLLILDGGNIFQGHPLGIADGGYTMIEWMNRIGYDAMVPGSYDFISGAQNLNTLSEAASFPFLFSNLICTDCPLTSDTIKPYIIREISGIKIGILGVVNSQLTELALAENLSGADADKEVMSIRKWVPEMKSNGAELIILLSSSGVPWNREDEYEKFRSDIINGKIDENASLNALQLAYYLEDVDFVVAGGNSKGYWLPWYDPHSHTYVMQGYGGGTEFSHIKLLVDENSHLFMGYETVVDGKASQTLLADDFQSNREDAQWIESKIEVAQDLYYSGANSKSNRTQSPQSLNRNNWDFPNLNKDDSIEIITWNVEFFPHANDSTILALAEAVLDLNADIIAFQELRRTGWFSKLMAYLPEYDFIVSQQASFMDLAIIYKNNLFELVRQIEPFAENDYNFAGRPPLQADFIVSMNGQDIPLSVVNIHMKCCDSGLSRRQKAAQMLYEYLDESYAEQSNIIVLGDWNDDTKDEPGQHCFDPFFQDDRFYFTTREIAFDISQASYPNEPYVSFLDHIMVSEQLLPRGTDYDVKTILMGDYMGGYDIYEAYISDHRPVLLSFSIQIEIGQ
;
A
#
# COMPACT_ATOMS: atom_id res chain seq x y z
N ASN A 1 -32.38 -10.31 -14.39
CA ASN A 1 -31.75 -10.39 -13.06
C ASN A 1 -30.30 -10.08 -13.24
N PRO A 2 -29.77 -9.08 -12.56
CA PRO A 2 -28.33 -8.82 -12.61
C PRO A 2 -27.56 -10.06 -12.16
N GLN A 3 -26.47 -10.35 -12.85
CA GLN A 3 -25.59 -11.47 -12.52
C GLN A 3 -24.94 -11.18 -11.16
N TYR A 4 -24.94 -12.14 -10.25
CA TYR A 4 -24.28 -11.98 -8.96
C TYR A 4 -23.22 -13.09 -8.79
N PRO A 5 -21.97 -12.75 -8.42
CA PRO A 5 -21.43 -11.39 -8.31
C PRO A 5 -21.42 -10.65 -9.67
N PRO A 6 -21.53 -9.30 -9.65
CA PRO A 6 -21.53 -8.52 -10.89
C PRO A 6 -20.17 -8.64 -11.58
N THR A 7 -20.17 -8.67 -12.91
CA THR A 7 -18.94 -8.69 -13.70
C THR A 7 -18.48 -7.26 -13.99
N ILE A 8 -17.24 -6.93 -13.61
CA ILE A 8 -16.60 -5.64 -13.90
C ILE A 8 -15.73 -5.80 -15.15
N LEU A 9 -15.85 -4.87 -16.10
CA LEU A 9 -15.17 -4.93 -17.41
C LEU A 9 -13.82 -4.19 -17.44
N GLY A 10 -13.56 -3.27 -16.51
CA GLY A 10 -12.28 -2.56 -16.39
C GLY A 10 -11.93 -1.67 -17.60
N GLY A 11 -10.62 -1.56 -17.89
CA GLY A 11 -10.06 -0.57 -18.82
C GLY A 11 -10.59 -0.62 -20.26
N ALA A 12 -10.91 -1.78 -20.80
CA ALA A 12 -11.43 -1.89 -22.16
C ALA A 12 -12.86 -1.32 -22.31
N ALA A 13 -13.66 -1.37 -21.24
CA ALA A 13 -14.97 -0.71 -21.22
C ALA A 13 -14.82 0.81 -21.04
N PHE A 14 -13.90 1.24 -20.19
CA PHE A 14 -13.58 2.66 -20.03
C PHE A 14 -13.07 3.29 -21.34
N SER A 15 -12.17 2.62 -22.05
CA SER A 15 -11.69 3.05 -23.38
C SER A 15 -12.82 3.29 -24.35
N LYS A 16 -13.77 2.33 -24.46
CA LYS A 16 -14.93 2.48 -25.33
C LYS A 16 -15.79 3.66 -24.94
N TYR A 17 -16.11 3.77 -23.65
CA TYR A 17 -16.92 4.86 -23.12
C TYR A 17 -16.31 6.24 -23.41
N VAL A 18 -15.01 6.40 -23.16
CA VAL A 18 -14.29 7.66 -23.43
C VAL A 18 -14.27 7.98 -24.92
N GLY A 19 -14.10 6.96 -25.78
CA GLY A 19 -14.14 7.15 -27.23
C GLY A 19 -15.50 7.68 -27.70
N GLU A 20 -16.59 7.05 -27.26
CA GLU A 20 -17.96 7.47 -27.58
C GLU A 20 -18.27 8.88 -27.03
N LEU A 21 -17.85 9.16 -25.78
CA LEU A 21 -18.01 10.48 -25.17
C LEU A 21 -17.24 11.57 -25.93
N ARG A 22 -16.01 11.28 -26.38
CA ARG A 22 -15.20 12.23 -27.16
C ARG A 22 -15.88 12.60 -28.48
N ASP A 23 -16.49 11.63 -29.15
CA ASP A 23 -17.28 11.89 -30.35
C ASP A 23 -18.54 12.73 -30.05
N GLU A 24 -19.22 12.46 -28.95
CA GLU A 24 -20.41 13.21 -28.52
C GLU A 24 -20.06 14.68 -28.22
N VAL A 25 -19.07 14.95 -27.37
CA VAL A 25 -18.69 16.31 -26.98
C VAL A 25 -18.19 17.13 -28.19
N ASN A 26 -17.44 16.51 -29.11
CA ASN A 26 -17.00 17.16 -30.33
C ASN A 26 -18.19 17.58 -31.24
N ASN A 27 -19.21 16.73 -31.33
CA ASN A 27 -20.42 17.05 -32.11
C ASN A 27 -21.28 18.17 -31.47
N ASN A 28 -21.23 18.28 -30.15
CA ASN A 28 -22.01 19.27 -29.39
C ASN A 28 -21.25 20.60 -29.20
N GLY A 29 -19.96 20.67 -29.56
CA GLY A 29 -19.10 21.83 -29.29
C GLY A 29 -18.74 21.97 -27.80
N GLU A 30 -18.90 20.90 -27.04
CA GLU A 30 -18.47 20.78 -25.64
C GLU A 30 -16.99 20.37 -25.59
N GLY A 31 -16.39 20.38 -24.40
CA GLY A 31 -15.02 19.93 -24.17
C GLY A 31 -14.94 18.74 -23.24
N LEU A 32 -13.83 18.00 -23.31
CA LEU A 32 -13.56 16.85 -22.45
C LEU A 32 -12.18 17.00 -21.83
N LEU A 33 -12.10 16.80 -20.50
CA LEU A 33 -10.86 16.63 -19.75
C LEU A 33 -10.85 15.26 -19.09
N ILE A 34 -9.72 14.55 -19.19
CA ILE A 34 -9.49 13.27 -18.51
C ILE A 34 -8.32 13.45 -17.57
N LEU A 35 -8.59 13.38 -16.27
CA LEU A 35 -7.67 13.73 -15.20
C LEU A 35 -7.50 12.57 -14.22
N ASP A 36 -6.30 12.44 -13.65
CA ASP A 36 -5.98 11.43 -12.65
C ASP A 36 -5.47 12.04 -11.33
N GLY A 37 -6.00 11.54 -10.22
CA GLY A 37 -5.64 11.97 -8.86
C GLY A 37 -4.41 11.26 -8.27
N GLY A 38 -3.72 10.41 -9.03
CA GLY A 38 -2.50 9.70 -8.63
C GLY A 38 -2.74 8.32 -7.99
N ASN A 39 -1.64 7.68 -7.62
CA ASN A 39 -1.57 6.29 -7.11
C ASN A 39 -2.03 5.25 -8.14
N ILE A 40 -1.63 5.42 -9.41
CA ILE A 40 -2.05 4.56 -10.53
C ILE A 40 -1.50 3.14 -10.47
N PHE A 41 -0.50 2.87 -9.63
CA PHE A 41 0.15 1.55 -9.50
C PHE A 41 -0.36 0.73 -8.33
N GLN A 42 -1.29 1.25 -7.53
CA GLN A 42 -1.83 0.54 -6.38
C GLN A 42 -2.79 -0.58 -6.80
N GLY A 43 -2.63 -1.75 -6.20
CA GLY A 43 -3.65 -2.80 -6.15
C GLY A 43 -3.59 -3.87 -7.24
N HIS A 44 -2.63 -3.84 -8.19
CA HIS A 44 -2.48 -4.91 -9.18
C HIS A 44 -1.03 -5.03 -9.68
N PRO A 45 -0.46 -6.26 -9.75
CA PRO A 45 0.92 -6.50 -10.21
C PRO A 45 1.23 -5.94 -11.61
N LEU A 46 0.23 -5.86 -12.48
CA LEU A 46 0.37 -5.26 -13.82
C LEU A 46 0.89 -3.82 -13.76
N GLY A 47 0.48 -3.05 -12.74
CA GLY A 47 0.88 -1.66 -12.60
C GLY A 47 2.39 -1.46 -12.41
N ILE A 48 3.09 -2.44 -11.83
CA ILE A 48 4.50 -2.31 -11.47
C ILE A 48 5.43 -3.30 -12.19
N ALA A 49 4.91 -4.35 -12.80
CA ALA A 49 5.72 -5.46 -13.34
C ALA A 49 6.74 -5.01 -14.39
N ASP A 50 6.40 -4.01 -15.20
CA ASP A 50 7.29 -3.38 -16.19
C ASP A 50 7.72 -1.96 -15.79
N GLY A 51 7.70 -1.65 -14.50
CA GLY A 51 7.97 -0.32 -13.98
C GLY A 51 6.89 0.71 -14.27
N GLY A 52 5.69 0.29 -14.68
CA GLY A 52 4.54 1.16 -14.95
C GLY A 52 4.38 1.61 -16.41
N TYR A 53 5.22 1.15 -17.33
CA TYR A 53 5.15 1.54 -18.74
C TYR A 53 3.82 1.16 -19.39
N THR A 54 3.31 -0.04 -19.12
CA THR A 54 2.00 -0.50 -19.63
C THR A 54 0.87 0.42 -19.18
N MET A 55 0.89 0.90 -17.93
CA MET A 55 -0.13 1.84 -17.42
C MET A 55 -0.05 3.19 -18.16
N ILE A 56 1.15 3.75 -18.34
CA ILE A 56 1.32 5.00 -19.11
C ILE A 56 0.93 4.82 -20.59
N GLU A 57 1.26 3.69 -21.21
CA GLU A 57 0.84 3.39 -22.58
C GLU A 57 -0.69 3.35 -22.69
N TRP A 58 -1.37 2.72 -21.71
CA TRP A 58 -2.83 2.69 -21.65
C TRP A 58 -3.42 4.11 -21.47
N MET A 59 -2.89 4.90 -20.54
CA MET A 59 -3.33 6.28 -20.32
C MET A 59 -3.14 7.16 -21.56
N ASN A 60 -2.02 6.97 -22.30
CA ASN A 60 -1.79 7.63 -23.59
C ASN A 60 -2.85 7.24 -24.63
N ARG A 61 -3.23 5.97 -24.70
CA ARG A 61 -4.29 5.47 -25.61
C ARG A 61 -5.66 6.06 -25.28
N ILE A 62 -5.98 6.20 -24.01
CA ILE A 62 -7.20 6.85 -23.52
C ILE A 62 -7.18 8.35 -23.82
N GLY A 63 -6.00 8.98 -23.81
CA GLY A 63 -5.80 10.40 -24.01
C GLY A 63 -6.07 11.22 -22.76
N TYR A 64 -5.39 10.88 -21.67
CA TYR A 64 -5.39 11.67 -20.45
C TYR A 64 -4.79 13.06 -20.70
N ASP A 65 -5.26 14.09 -19.98
CA ASP A 65 -4.80 15.47 -20.11
C ASP A 65 -3.77 15.86 -19.05
N ALA A 66 -3.86 15.29 -17.84
CA ALA A 66 -2.89 15.46 -16.75
C ALA A 66 -3.10 14.43 -15.65
N MET A 67 -2.05 14.20 -14.85
CA MET A 67 -2.13 13.50 -13.57
C MET A 67 -1.30 14.23 -12.50
N VAL A 68 -1.60 13.97 -11.22
CA VAL A 68 -0.72 14.27 -10.10
C VAL A 68 -0.13 12.96 -9.56
N PRO A 69 1.19 12.82 -9.33
CA PRO A 69 1.71 11.59 -8.74
C PRO A 69 1.30 11.45 -7.27
N GLY A 70 1.02 10.23 -6.83
CA GLY A 70 0.83 9.89 -5.42
C GLY A 70 2.01 9.08 -4.87
N SER A 71 1.95 8.71 -3.59
CA SER A 71 3.04 7.98 -2.92
C SER A 71 3.32 6.60 -3.55
N TYR A 72 2.30 5.91 -4.03
CA TYR A 72 2.45 4.61 -4.71
C TYR A 72 3.08 4.71 -6.10
N ASP A 73 3.05 5.88 -6.74
CA ASP A 73 3.69 6.08 -8.04
C ASP A 73 5.22 6.14 -7.95
N PHE A 74 5.76 6.22 -6.72
CA PHE A 74 7.18 6.10 -6.42
C PHE A 74 7.64 4.66 -6.15
N ILE A 75 6.77 3.67 -6.25
CA ILE A 75 7.07 2.29 -5.84
C ILE A 75 8.29 1.70 -6.60
N SER A 76 8.46 2.06 -7.88
CA SER A 76 9.61 1.69 -8.70
C SER A 76 10.73 2.76 -8.68
N GLY A 77 10.65 3.73 -7.77
CA GLY A 77 11.63 4.79 -7.55
C GLY A 77 11.40 6.07 -8.36
N ALA A 78 11.91 7.18 -7.85
CA ALA A 78 11.76 8.51 -8.45
C ALA A 78 12.42 8.61 -9.84
N GLN A 79 13.52 7.90 -10.10
CA GLN A 79 14.13 7.84 -11.43
C GLN A 79 13.18 7.19 -12.45
N ASN A 80 12.48 6.13 -12.04
CA ASN A 80 11.48 5.48 -12.90
C ASN A 80 10.30 6.43 -13.16
N LEU A 81 9.79 7.11 -12.13
CA LEU A 81 8.71 8.09 -12.26
C LEU A 81 9.10 9.21 -13.25
N ASN A 82 10.35 9.70 -13.21
CA ASN A 82 10.85 10.67 -14.19
C ASN A 82 10.77 10.11 -15.61
N THR A 83 11.22 8.87 -15.81
CA THR A 83 11.19 8.22 -17.13
C THR A 83 9.75 8.00 -17.64
N LEU A 84 8.84 7.62 -16.74
CA LEU A 84 7.41 7.48 -17.08
C LEU A 84 6.81 8.82 -17.48
N SER A 85 7.18 9.93 -16.82
CA SER A 85 6.70 11.26 -17.19
C SER A 85 7.16 11.67 -18.62
N GLU A 86 8.34 11.23 -19.04
CA GLU A 86 8.85 11.44 -20.42
C GLU A 86 8.12 10.57 -21.46
N ALA A 87 7.68 9.38 -21.05
CA ALA A 87 6.92 8.46 -21.90
C ALA A 87 5.43 8.85 -22.03
N ALA A 88 4.92 9.65 -21.09
CA ALA A 88 3.53 10.10 -21.10
C ALA A 88 3.30 11.19 -22.16
N SER A 89 2.15 11.13 -22.85
CA SER A 89 1.69 12.19 -23.77
C SER A 89 1.02 13.37 -23.04
N PHE A 90 0.97 13.33 -21.72
CA PHE A 90 0.38 14.32 -20.83
C PHE A 90 1.35 14.65 -19.68
N PRO A 91 1.27 15.84 -19.06
CA PRO A 91 2.16 16.23 -17.99
C PRO A 91 1.81 15.56 -16.65
N PHE A 92 2.83 15.33 -15.85
CA PHE A 92 2.70 15.04 -14.43
C PHE A 92 2.75 16.37 -13.67
N LEU A 93 1.74 16.66 -12.85
CA LEU A 93 1.64 17.93 -12.14
C LEU A 93 2.10 17.77 -10.69
N PHE A 94 3.18 18.46 -10.34
CA PHE A 94 3.79 18.40 -9.00
C PHE A 94 4.26 19.79 -8.57
N SER A 95 3.31 20.65 -8.15
CA SER A 95 3.56 22.06 -7.87
C SER A 95 4.31 22.32 -6.56
N ASN A 96 4.22 21.40 -5.60
CA ASN A 96 4.85 21.48 -4.29
C ASN A 96 6.08 20.56 -4.17
N LEU A 97 6.72 20.21 -5.29
CA LEU A 97 7.95 19.40 -5.30
C LEU A 97 9.08 20.11 -4.57
N ILE A 98 9.67 19.41 -3.59
CA ILE A 98 10.99 19.69 -3.04
C ILE A 98 11.95 18.64 -3.62
N CYS A 99 13.01 19.09 -4.28
CA CYS A 99 13.97 18.23 -4.91
C CYS A 99 15.38 18.59 -4.42
N THR A 100 15.97 17.69 -3.63
CA THR A 100 17.36 17.81 -3.17
C THR A 100 18.16 16.71 -3.87
N ASP A 101 18.81 17.06 -4.97
CA ASP A 101 19.54 16.13 -5.85
C ASP A 101 18.69 14.95 -6.36
N CYS A 102 17.39 15.13 -6.43
CA CYS A 102 16.46 14.11 -6.86
C CYS A 102 16.41 13.97 -8.40
N PRO A 103 16.04 12.81 -8.95
CA PRO A 103 16.04 12.57 -10.38
C PRO A 103 14.82 13.15 -11.14
N LEU A 104 13.87 13.82 -10.47
CA LEU A 104 12.66 14.39 -11.08
C LEU A 104 12.99 15.70 -11.83
N THR A 105 13.59 15.57 -12.99
CA THR A 105 14.11 16.71 -13.79
C THR A 105 13.46 16.88 -15.15
N SER A 106 12.49 16.01 -15.49
CA SER A 106 11.80 16.04 -16.78
C SER A 106 11.00 17.34 -16.98
N ASP A 107 11.06 17.91 -18.18
CA ASP A 107 10.25 19.07 -18.60
C ASP A 107 8.73 18.75 -18.64
N THR A 108 8.35 17.48 -18.57
CA THR A 108 6.96 17.03 -18.49
C THR A 108 6.40 17.05 -17.06
N ILE A 109 7.26 17.16 -16.03
CA ILE A 109 6.87 17.40 -14.64
C ILE A 109 6.71 18.91 -14.47
N LYS A 110 5.48 19.36 -14.22
CA LYS A 110 5.13 20.79 -14.17
C LYS A 110 4.35 21.13 -12.91
N PRO A 111 4.39 22.38 -12.44
CA PRO A 111 3.51 22.79 -11.34
C PRO A 111 2.04 22.81 -11.77
N TYR A 112 1.76 23.32 -12.96
CA TYR A 112 0.42 23.44 -13.52
C TYR A 112 0.45 23.52 -15.06
N ILE A 113 -0.73 23.40 -15.67
CA ILE A 113 -0.96 23.74 -17.08
C ILE A 113 -2.21 24.62 -17.23
N ILE A 114 -2.32 25.30 -18.38
CA ILE A 114 -3.56 25.96 -18.81
C ILE A 114 -3.99 25.33 -20.14
N ARG A 115 -5.23 24.84 -20.20
CA ARG A 115 -5.87 24.31 -21.39
C ARG A 115 -7.01 25.21 -21.81
N GLU A 116 -7.10 25.50 -23.08
CA GLU A 116 -8.27 26.20 -23.65
C GLU A 116 -9.22 25.15 -24.24
N ILE A 117 -10.43 25.09 -23.70
CA ILE A 117 -11.45 24.10 -24.07
C ILE A 117 -12.75 24.86 -24.29
N SER A 118 -13.32 24.77 -25.50
CA SER A 118 -14.54 25.47 -25.90
C SER A 118 -14.50 26.98 -25.60
N GLY A 119 -13.31 27.59 -25.73
CA GLY A 119 -13.09 29.03 -25.52
C GLY A 119 -12.84 29.43 -24.05
N ILE A 120 -12.87 28.49 -23.11
CA ILE A 120 -12.61 28.71 -21.68
C ILE A 120 -11.21 28.24 -21.34
N LYS A 121 -10.44 29.09 -20.66
CA LYS A 121 -9.09 28.76 -20.18
C LYS A 121 -9.16 28.10 -18.80
N ILE A 122 -8.93 26.81 -18.78
CA ILE A 122 -8.95 26.00 -17.56
C ILE A 122 -7.52 25.81 -17.08
N GLY A 123 -7.24 26.28 -15.86
CA GLY A 123 -6.00 26.02 -15.16
C GLY A 123 -6.09 24.72 -14.38
N ILE A 124 -5.09 23.86 -14.54
CA ILE A 124 -5.01 22.57 -13.84
C ILE A 124 -3.71 22.56 -13.04
N LEU A 125 -3.82 22.48 -11.71
CA LEU A 125 -2.73 22.48 -10.74
C LEU A 125 -2.64 21.11 -10.08
N GLY A 126 -1.42 20.57 -9.85
CA GLY A 126 -1.25 19.31 -9.11
C GLY A 126 -0.53 19.54 -7.79
N VAL A 127 -1.07 19.02 -6.69
CA VAL A 127 -0.39 18.96 -5.37
C VAL A 127 -0.29 17.53 -4.87
N VAL A 128 0.92 17.16 -4.48
CA VAL A 128 1.22 15.88 -3.85
C VAL A 128 1.02 16.00 -2.34
N ASN A 129 0.58 14.93 -1.70
CA ASN A 129 0.41 14.88 -0.26
C ASN A 129 1.72 15.21 0.47
N SER A 130 1.72 16.20 1.36
CA SER A 130 2.90 16.65 2.11
C SER A 130 3.46 15.62 3.12
N GLN A 131 2.79 14.48 3.28
CA GLN A 131 3.32 13.33 4.01
C GLN A 131 4.09 12.35 3.10
N LEU A 132 4.53 12.76 1.93
CA LEU A 132 5.16 11.87 0.94
C LEU A 132 6.29 11.01 1.57
N THR A 133 7.16 11.62 2.38
CA THR A 133 8.24 10.91 3.08
C THR A 133 7.79 10.00 4.22
N GLU A 134 6.53 10.11 4.67
CA GLU A 134 5.93 9.18 5.63
C GLU A 134 5.26 7.99 4.94
N LEU A 135 4.77 8.20 3.71
CA LEU A 135 3.97 7.24 2.95
C LEU A 135 4.80 6.38 2.00
N ALA A 136 5.90 6.89 1.46
CA ALA A 136 6.77 6.18 0.54
C ALA A 136 8.15 5.94 1.14
N LEU A 137 8.79 4.82 0.78
CA LEU A 137 10.15 4.49 1.21
C LEU A 137 11.14 5.57 0.75
N ALA A 138 12.05 6.00 1.61
CA ALA A 138 13.05 7.02 1.31
C ALA A 138 13.96 6.58 0.13
N GLU A 139 14.23 5.29 0.02
CA GLU A 139 14.96 4.67 -1.09
C GLU A 139 14.29 4.95 -2.43
N ASN A 140 12.97 4.90 -2.47
CA ASN A 140 12.18 5.15 -3.68
C ASN A 140 12.10 6.65 -4.01
N LEU A 141 12.12 7.52 -3.01
CA LEU A 141 12.03 8.97 -3.20
C LEU A 141 13.33 9.59 -3.71
N SER A 142 14.49 9.05 -3.34
CA SER A 142 15.80 9.53 -3.80
C SER A 142 15.98 11.06 -3.68
N GLY A 143 15.57 11.65 -2.54
CA GLY A 143 15.67 13.10 -2.29
C GLY A 143 14.47 13.94 -2.79
N ALA A 144 13.44 13.32 -3.34
CA ALA A 144 12.16 13.97 -3.61
C ALA A 144 11.31 14.06 -2.34
N ASP A 145 10.62 15.18 -2.14
CA ASP A 145 9.67 15.42 -1.07
C ASP A 145 8.58 16.39 -1.55
N ALA A 146 7.54 16.58 -0.76
CA ALA A 146 6.45 17.48 -1.03
C ALA A 146 6.31 18.54 0.07
N ASP A 147 6.33 19.83 -0.32
CA ASP A 147 6.03 20.95 0.58
C ASP A 147 4.52 21.00 0.91
N LYS A 148 4.15 21.87 1.85
CA LYS A 148 2.76 22.05 2.26
C LYS A 148 1.87 22.48 1.11
N GLU A 149 0.75 21.78 0.95
CA GLU A 149 -0.17 21.92 -0.18
C GLU A 149 -0.73 23.35 -0.27
N VAL A 150 -1.23 23.89 0.85
CA VAL A 150 -1.85 25.24 0.89
C VAL A 150 -0.87 26.32 0.46
N MET A 151 0.39 26.22 0.86
CA MET A 151 1.44 27.18 0.49
C MET A 151 1.69 27.17 -1.02
N SER A 152 1.76 25.98 -1.62
CA SER A 152 1.93 25.82 -3.06
C SER A 152 0.74 26.38 -3.84
N ILE A 153 -0.48 26.07 -3.40
CA ILE A 153 -1.71 26.55 -4.05
C ILE A 153 -1.76 28.08 -4.04
N ARG A 154 -1.51 28.71 -2.90
CA ARG A 154 -1.45 30.18 -2.76
C ARG A 154 -0.38 30.83 -3.63
N LYS A 155 0.69 30.12 -3.95
CA LYS A 155 1.71 30.60 -4.89
C LYS A 155 1.23 30.54 -6.33
N TRP A 156 0.68 29.41 -6.77
CA TRP A 156 0.46 29.13 -8.17
C TRP A 156 -0.92 29.58 -8.70
N VAL A 157 -1.98 29.57 -7.90
CA VAL A 157 -3.33 30.00 -8.34
C VAL A 157 -3.34 31.46 -8.84
N PRO A 158 -2.76 32.42 -8.12
CA PRO A 158 -2.69 33.80 -8.63
C PRO A 158 -1.88 33.91 -9.93
N GLU A 159 -0.82 33.15 -10.09
CA GLU A 159 -0.03 33.12 -11.32
C GLU A 159 -0.84 32.54 -12.49
N MET A 160 -1.56 31.43 -12.29
CA MET A 160 -2.45 30.85 -13.31
C MET A 160 -3.53 31.86 -13.75
N LYS A 161 -4.16 32.56 -12.81
CA LYS A 161 -5.14 33.59 -13.10
C LYS A 161 -4.52 34.76 -13.87
N SER A 162 -3.31 35.18 -13.51
CA SER A 162 -2.60 36.23 -14.24
C SER A 162 -2.24 35.81 -15.68
N ASN A 163 -2.07 34.50 -15.91
CA ASN A 163 -1.86 33.91 -17.23
C ASN A 163 -3.17 33.62 -17.97
N GLY A 164 -4.30 34.05 -17.41
CA GLY A 164 -5.61 34.04 -18.03
C GLY A 164 -6.46 32.79 -17.75
N ALA A 165 -6.12 31.97 -16.75
CA ALA A 165 -7.01 30.91 -16.31
C ALA A 165 -8.30 31.49 -15.72
N GLU A 166 -9.45 30.98 -16.17
CA GLU A 166 -10.79 31.43 -15.82
C GLU A 166 -11.47 30.46 -14.85
N LEU A 167 -11.20 29.16 -15.00
CA LEU A 167 -11.62 28.07 -14.12
C LEU A 167 -10.38 27.35 -13.61
N ILE A 168 -10.35 27.00 -12.32
CA ILE A 168 -9.21 26.33 -11.69
C ILE A 168 -9.63 24.94 -11.17
N ILE A 169 -8.96 23.91 -11.67
CA ILE A 169 -9.08 22.54 -11.18
C ILE A 169 -7.79 22.15 -10.46
N LEU A 170 -7.94 21.65 -9.23
CA LEU A 170 -6.84 21.11 -8.45
C LEU A 170 -6.85 19.59 -8.52
N LEU A 171 -5.73 18.98 -8.91
CA LEU A 171 -5.46 17.55 -8.71
C LEU A 171 -4.74 17.39 -7.38
N SER A 172 -5.22 16.51 -6.51
CA SER A 172 -4.62 16.26 -5.21
C SER A 172 -4.45 14.76 -4.95
N SER A 173 -3.24 14.33 -4.62
CA SER A 173 -3.00 12.94 -4.18
C SER A 173 -3.38 12.70 -2.71
N SER A 174 -3.92 13.68 -2.02
CA SER A 174 -4.55 13.53 -0.71
C SER A 174 -5.98 13.02 -0.88
N GLY A 175 -6.31 11.90 -0.21
CA GLY A 175 -7.63 11.27 -0.37
C GLY A 175 -8.75 11.93 0.42
N VAL A 176 -9.99 11.55 0.08
CA VAL A 176 -11.20 11.88 0.85
C VAL A 176 -11.38 10.80 1.93
N PRO A 177 -11.60 11.14 3.22
CA PRO A 177 -11.72 10.18 4.29
C PRO A 177 -12.99 9.32 4.19
N TRP A 178 -12.96 8.12 4.84
CA TRP A 178 -14.06 7.15 4.82
C TRP A 178 -15.36 7.68 5.45
N ASN A 179 -15.27 8.49 6.50
CA ASN A 179 -16.40 9.10 7.20
C ASN A 179 -16.31 10.63 7.02
N ARG A 180 -16.52 11.09 5.79
CA ARG A 180 -16.24 12.47 5.39
C ARG A 180 -17.00 13.51 6.23
N GLU A 181 -18.25 13.23 6.60
CA GLU A 181 -19.08 14.15 7.39
C GLU A 181 -18.50 14.31 8.82
N ASP A 182 -18.25 13.19 9.50
CA ASP A 182 -17.74 13.18 10.89
C ASP A 182 -16.32 13.76 10.96
N GLU A 183 -15.45 13.38 9.99
CA GLU A 183 -14.07 13.88 9.92
C GLU A 183 -14.02 15.38 9.64
N TYR A 184 -14.91 15.88 8.81
CA TYR A 184 -14.98 17.31 8.53
C TYR A 184 -15.52 18.12 9.71
N GLU A 185 -16.53 17.61 10.45
CA GLU A 185 -17.03 18.24 11.67
C GLU A 185 -15.96 18.29 12.76
N LYS A 186 -15.23 17.19 12.95
CA LYS A 186 -14.09 17.13 13.88
C LYS A 186 -13.02 18.14 13.48
N PHE A 187 -12.64 18.19 12.21
CA PHE A 187 -11.67 19.14 11.68
C PHE A 187 -12.08 20.59 11.98
N ARG A 188 -13.32 20.97 11.73
CA ARG A 188 -13.81 22.30 12.05
C ARG A 188 -13.71 22.64 13.54
N SER A 189 -14.03 21.65 14.39
CA SER A 189 -13.85 21.81 15.84
C SER A 189 -12.37 21.99 16.22
N ASP A 190 -11.46 21.24 15.59
CA ASP A 190 -10.03 21.32 15.86
C ASP A 190 -9.42 22.65 15.37
N ILE A 191 -9.89 23.24 14.27
CA ILE A 191 -9.52 24.61 13.85
C ILE A 191 -9.96 25.62 14.92
N ILE A 192 -11.21 25.58 15.37
CA ILE A 192 -11.76 26.52 16.36
C ILE A 192 -10.97 26.44 17.66
N ASN A 193 -10.51 25.25 18.03
CA ASN A 193 -9.72 25.02 19.25
C ASN A 193 -8.20 25.23 19.04
N GLY A 194 -7.76 25.65 17.87
CA GLY A 194 -6.34 25.92 17.55
C GLY A 194 -5.45 24.66 17.54
N LYS A 195 -6.02 23.48 17.33
CA LYS A 195 -5.28 22.22 17.29
C LYS A 195 -4.73 21.87 15.92
N ILE A 196 -5.32 22.42 14.88
CA ILE A 196 -4.93 22.20 13.48
C ILE A 196 -4.95 23.52 12.72
N ASP A 197 -4.02 23.69 11.80
CA ASP A 197 -3.93 24.83 10.89
C ASP A 197 -3.59 24.40 9.46
N GLU A 198 -3.38 25.36 8.58
CA GLU A 198 -3.04 25.12 7.17
C GLU A 198 -1.68 24.46 6.91
N ASN A 199 -0.81 24.35 7.92
CA ASN A 199 0.48 23.68 7.84
C ASN A 199 0.41 22.22 8.30
N ALA A 200 -0.75 21.78 8.79
CA ALA A 200 -0.96 20.38 9.16
C ALA A 200 -0.94 19.48 7.91
N SER A 201 -0.92 18.19 8.14
CA SER A 201 -1.21 17.19 7.11
C SER A 201 -2.72 17.18 6.87
N LEU A 202 -3.14 17.48 5.66
CA LEU A 202 -4.54 17.68 5.31
C LEU A 202 -5.02 16.59 4.33
N ASN A 203 -6.20 16.01 4.59
CA ASN A 203 -6.91 15.26 3.57
C ASN A 203 -7.61 16.21 2.58
N ALA A 204 -8.17 15.69 1.50
CA ALA A 204 -8.72 16.52 0.43
C ALA A 204 -9.87 17.44 0.88
N LEU A 205 -10.69 17.05 1.87
CA LEU A 205 -11.76 17.89 2.40
C LEU A 205 -11.21 19.01 3.30
N GLN A 206 -10.22 18.70 4.12
CA GLN A 206 -9.55 19.67 4.98
C GLN A 206 -8.77 20.69 4.15
N LEU A 207 -8.14 20.21 3.06
CA LEU A 207 -7.46 21.05 2.09
C LEU A 207 -8.45 22.04 1.45
N ALA A 208 -9.61 21.54 1.00
CA ALA A 208 -10.64 22.36 0.37
C ALA A 208 -11.04 23.57 1.22
N TYR A 209 -11.11 23.43 2.54
CA TYR A 209 -11.43 24.52 3.46
C TYR A 209 -10.49 25.74 3.33
N TYR A 210 -9.21 25.54 3.01
CA TYR A 210 -8.20 26.60 2.89
C TYR A 210 -8.04 27.13 1.47
N LEU A 211 -8.82 26.65 0.49
CA LEU A 211 -8.69 27.06 -0.89
C LEU A 211 -9.34 28.43 -1.14
N GLU A 212 -8.68 29.22 -1.98
CA GLU A 212 -9.21 30.45 -2.54
C GLU A 212 -9.11 30.37 -4.06
N ASP A 213 -10.17 30.78 -4.77
CA ASP A 213 -10.20 30.78 -6.24
C ASP A 213 -9.95 29.42 -6.91
N VAL A 214 -10.29 28.31 -6.26
CA VAL A 214 -10.27 26.96 -6.82
C VAL A 214 -11.71 26.45 -6.90
N ASP A 215 -12.15 26.07 -8.10
CA ASP A 215 -13.54 25.71 -8.36
C ASP A 215 -13.80 24.24 -8.06
N PHE A 216 -12.85 23.36 -8.41
CA PHE A 216 -13.02 21.92 -8.32
C PHE A 216 -11.74 21.20 -7.93
N VAL A 217 -11.85 20.18 -7.08
CA VAL A 217 -10.74 19.28 -6.68
C VAL A 217 -11.04 17.86 -7.16
N VAL A 218 -10.11 17.30 -7.92
CA VAL A 218 -10.03 15.86 -8.22
C VAL A 218 -9.05 15.25 -7.23
N ALA A 219 -9.56 14.42 -6.31
CA ALA A 219 -8.77 13.80 -5.27
C ALA A 219 -8.44 12.35 -5.63
N GLY A 220 -7.24 11.91 -5.23
CA GLY A 220 -6.76 10.52 -5.24
C GLY A 220 -6.22 10.13 -3.87
N GLY A 221 -5.47 9.03 -3.78
CA GLY A 221 -4.77 8.65 -2.53
C GLY A 221 -5.57 7.83 -1.53
N ASN A 222 -6.81 7.49 -1.84
CA ASN A 222 -7.64 6.58 -1.05
C ASN A 222 -8.52 5.76 -2.01
N SER A 223 -8.70 4.47 -1.74
CA SER A 223 -9.53 3.60 -2.60
C SER A 223 -11.03 3.81 -2.48
N LYS A 224 -11.49 4.66 -1.56
CA LYS A 224 -12.93 4.96 -1.38
C LYS A 224 -13.43 5.95 -2.42
N GLY A 225 -14.48 5.58 -3.18
CA GLY A 225 -15.23 6.49 -4.06
C GLY A 225 -16.51 7.04 -3.43
N TYR A 226 -17.01 8.14 -3.98
CA TYR A 226 -18.27 8.76 -3.60
C TYR A 226 -19.14 9.04 -4.82
N TRP A 227 -20.43 8.84 -4.70
CA TRP A 227 -21.37 9.03 -5.80
C TRP A 227 -21.55 10.50 -6.20
N LEU A 228 -21.33 11.42 -5.26
CA LEU A 228 -21.47 12.86 -5.49
C LEU A 228 -20.26 13.62 -4.91
N PRO A 229 -19.86 14.72 -5.56
CA PRO A 229 -18.87 15.63 -5.00
C PRO A 229 -19.27 16.14 -3.61
N TRP A 230 -18.28 16.35 -2.77
CA TRP A 230 -18.42 17.13 -1.56
C TRP A 230 -18.41 18.60 -1.91
N TYR A 231 -19.24 19.41 -1.26
CA TYR A 231 -19.21 20.86 -1.37
C TYR A 231 -18.71 21.47 -0.07
N ASP A 232 -17.62 22.21 -0.12
CA ASP A 232 -17.12 22.96 1.02
C ASP A 232 -17.83 24.32 1.12
N PRO A 233 -18.58 24.59 2.21
CA PRO A 233 -19.34 25.82 2.35
C PRO A 233 -18.50 27.04 2.70
N HIS A 234 -17.21 26.87 3.06
CA HIS A 234 -16.31 27.96 3.39
C HIS A 234 -15.59 28.50 2.15
N SER A 235 -14.99 27.61 1.35
CA SER A 235 -14.26 27.97 0.13
C SER A 235 -15.14 27.98 -1.13
N HIS A 236 -16.33 27.39 -1.07
CA HIS A 236 -17.22 27.14 -2.21
C HIS A 236 -16.64 26.17 -3.26
N THR A 237 -15.69 25.35 -2.86
CA THR A 237 -15.00 24.37 -3.72
C THR A 237 -15.70 23.01 -3.68
N TYR A 238 -15.81 22.36 -4.83
CA TYR A 238 -16.25 20.97 -4.92
C TYR A 238 -15.08 19.99 -4.88
N VAL A 239 -15.22 18.86 -4.18
CA VAL A 239 -14.20 17.80 -4.10
C VAL A 239 -14.80 16.48 -4.57
N MET A 240 -14.19 15.82 -5.53
CA MET A 240 -14.62 14.53 -6.06
C MET A 240 -13.50 13.50 -5.97
N GLN A 241 -13.86 12.29 -5.56
CA GLN A 241 -13.00 11.12 -5.60
C GLN A 241 -13.80 9.92 -6.10
N GLY A 242 -13.32 9.25 -7.14
CA GLY A 242 -13.82 7.98 -7.64
C GLY A 242 -13.27 6.80 -6.84
N TYR A 243 -13.88 5.62 -7.00
CA TYR A 243 -13.38 4.37 -6.41
C TYR A 243 -12.13 3.91 -7.17
N GLY A 244 -11.14 3.38 -6.43
CA GLY A 244 -9.88 2.91 -7.00
C GLY A 244 -9.96 1.57 -7.74
N GLY A 245 -8.80 1.10 -8.20
CA GLY A 245 -8.62 -0.22 -8.80
C GLY A 245 -9.16 -0.38 -10.22
N GLY A 246 -9.38 0.71 -10.96
CA GLY A 246 -9.88 0.66 -12.35
C GLY A 246 -11.31 0.11 -12.49
N THR A 247 -12.05 0.00 -11.40
CA THR A 247 -13.40 -0.56 -11.36
C THR A 247 -14.49 0.48 -11.56
N GLU A 248 -14.16 1.74 -11.28
CA GLU A 248 -15.08 2.89 -11.31
C GLU A 248 -14.36 4.12 -11.86
N PHE A 249 -15.11 5.02 -12.45
CA PHE A 249 -14.66 6.35 -12.85
C PHE A 249 -15.71 7.40 -12.49
N SER A 250 -15.30 8.65 -12.37
CA SER A 250 -16.20 9.78 -12.16
C SER A 250 -16.39 10.55 -13.45
N HIS A 251 -17.66 10.85 -13.79
CA HIS A 251 -18.00 11.69 -14.92
C HIS A 251 -19.04 12.73 -14.48
N ILE A 252 -18.67 13.99 -14.62
CA ILE A 252 -19.53 15.17 -14.36
C ILE A 252 -19.39 16.17 -15.49
N LYS A 253 -20.43 16.96 -15.72
CA LYS A 253 -20.39 18.15 -16.57
C LYS A 253 -20.22 19.39 -15.72
N LEU A 254 -19.11 20.11 -15.90
CA LEU A 254 -18.92 21.42 -15.26
C LEU A 254 -19.72 22.46 -16.03
N LEU A 255 -20.54 23.22 -15.32
CA LEU A 255 -21.37 24.29 -15.90
C LEU A 255 -20.64 25.61 -15.75
N VAL A 256 -20.48 26.33 -16.86
CA VAL A 256 -19.81 27.61 -16.92
C VAL A 256 -20.75 28.61 -17.60
N ASP A 257 -20.87 29.83 -17.06
CA ASP A 257 -21.67 30.90 -17.69
C ASP A 257 -21.01 31.34 -18.98
N GLU A 258 -21.76 31.38 -20.06
CA GLU A 258 -21.29 31.67 -21.42
C GLU A 258 -20.64 33.07 -21.57
N ASN A 259 -21.05 34.04 -20.76
CA ASN A 259 -20.60 35.44 -20.90
C ASN A 259 -19.48 35.79 -19.90
N SER A 260 -19.60 35.34 -18.67
CA SER A 260 -18.66 35.64 -17.60
C SER A 260 -17.56 34.59 -17.40
N HIS A 261 -17.73 33.44 -17.99
CA HIS A 261 -16.91 32.22 -17.81
C HIS A 261 -16.77 31.78 -16.34
N LEU A 262 -17.71 32.19 -15.48
CA LEU A 262 -17.74 31.79 -14.09
C LEU A 262 -18.28 30.38 -13.94
N PHE A 263 -17.66 29.61 -13.05
CA PHE A 263 -18.14 28.28 -12.67
C PHE A 263 -19.49 28.39 -11.96
N MET A 264 -20.49 27.69 -12.45
CA MET A 264 -21.87 27.74 -11.96
C MET A 264 -22.27 26.47 -11.18
N GLY A 265 -21.45 25.44 -11.22
CA GLY A 265 -21.73 24.15 -10.59
C GLY A 265 -21.51 22.97 -11.53
N TYR A 266 -22.14 21.85 -11.25
CA TYR A 266 -21.99 20.65 -12.06
C TYR A 266 -23.34 19.94 -12.30
N GLU A 267 -23.36 19.11 -13.33
CA GLU A 267 -24.42 18.12 -13.57
C GLU A 267 -23.85 16.71 -13.54
N THR A 268 -24.64 15.78 -13.02
CA THR A 268 -24.35 14.34 -13.09
C THR A 268 -24.88 13.78 -14.39
N VAL A 269 -24.15 12.82 -14.98
CA VAL A 269 -24.47 12.30 -16.31
C VAL A 269 -25.43 11.13 -16.25
N VAL A 270 -25.41 10.33 -15.16
CA VAL A 270 -26.23 9.13 -15.00
C VAL A 270 -26.92 9.12 -13.63
N ASP A 271 -28.27 9.04 -13.62
CA ASP A 271 -29.11 8.81 -12.44
C ASP A 271 -28.74 9.59 -11.16
N GLY A 272 -28.27 10.83 -11.31
CA GLY A 272 -27.86 11.66 -10.18
C GLY A 272 -26.57 11.20 -9.49
N LYS A 273 -25.73 10.42 -10.18
CA LYS A 273 -24.41 9.97 -9.70
C LYS A 273 -23.30 10.50 -10.59
N ALA A 274 -22.22 10.96 -9.98
CA ALA A 274 -21.01 11.33 -10.67
C ALA A 274 -20.11 10.11 -10.93
N SER A 275 -20.06 9.17 -9.99
CA SER A 275 -19.27 7.94 -10.14
C SER A 275 -20.09 6.82 -10.79
N GLN A 276 -19.42 6.06 -11.67
CA GLN A 276 -20.00 4.95 -12.41
C GLN A 276 -19.08 3.73 -12.32
N THR A 277 -19.63 2.60 -11.90
CA THR A 277 -18.93 1.31 -11.90
C THR A 277 -19.01 0.67 -13.27
N LEU A 278 -17.92 0.14 -13.79
CA LEU A 278 -17.82 -0.47 -15.12
C LEU A 278 -18.44 -1.87 -15.16
N LEU A 279 -19.76 -1.97 -14.93
CA LEU A 279 -20.50 -3.22 -14.91
C LEU A 279 -20.80 -3.74 -16.32
N ALA A 280 -20.73 -5.06 -16.52
CA ALA A 280 -21.04 -5.72 -17.80
C ALA A 280 -22.48 -5.51 -18.27
N ASP A 281 -23.41 -5.23 -17.34
CA ASP A 281 -24.81 -4.95 -17.66
C ASP A 281 -25.00 -3.55 -18.27
N ASP A 282 -24.12 -2.60 -17.94
CA ASP A 282 -24.25 -1.18 -18.29
C ASP A 282 -23.25 -0.74 -19.38
N PHE A 283 -22.10 -1.41 -19.48
CA PHE A 283 -21.00 -1.07 -20.39
C PHE A 283 -20.65 -2.19 -21.33
N GLN A 284 -19.97 -1.84 -22.42
CA GLN A 284 -19.42 -2.79 -23.38
C GLN A 284 -17.92 -2.53 -23.56
N SER A 285 -17.14 -3.59 -23.68
CA SER A 285 -15.70 -3.49 -23.94
C SER A 285 -15.39 -3.17 -25.40
N ASN A 286 -14.34 -2.39 -25.63
CA ASN A 286 -13.67 -2.32 -26.90
C ASN A 286 -12.88 -3.62 -27.13
N ARG A 287 -13.11 -4.33 -28.23
CA ARG A 287 -12.48 -5.63 -28.46
C ARG A 287 -10.97 -5.53 -28.69
N GLU A 288 -10.52 -4.50 -29.39
CA GLU A 288 -9.09 -4.29 -29.67
C GLU A 288 -8.34 -3.99 -28.36
N ASP A 289 -8.88 -3.09 -27.55
CA ASP A 289 -8.28 -2.75 -26.25
C ASP A 289 -8.34 -3.92 -25.27
N ALA A 290 -9.41 -4.73 -25.28
CA ALA A 290 -9.47 -5.94 -24.46
C ALA A 290 -8.34 -6.93 -24.82
N GLN A 291 -8.13 -7.20 -26.11
CA GLN A 291 -7.05 -8.07 -26.58
C GLN A 291 -5.65 -7.50 -26.25
N TRP A 292 -5.49 -6.18 -26.37
CA TRP A 292 -4.25 -5.52 -26.01
C TRP A 292 -3.97 -5.67 -24.51
N ILE A 293 -4.96 -5.40 -23.63
CA ILE A 293 -4.85 -5.56 -22.18
C ILE A 293 -4.51 -7.01 -21.82
N GLU A 294 -5.22 -8.01 -22.39
CA GLU A 294 -4.94 -9.42 -22.15
C GLU A 294 -3.48 -9.77 -22.47
N SER A 295 -2.97 -9.31 -23.63
CA SER A 295 -1.57 -9.54 -24.01
C SER A 295 -0.56 -8.90 -23.05
N LYS A 296 -0.90 -7.77 -22.42
CA LYS A 296 -0.05 -7.10 -21.45
C LYS A 296 -0.11 -7.78 -20.07
N ILE A 297 -1.28 -8.30 -19.68
CA ILE A 297 -1.45 -9.05 -18.44
C ILE A 297 -0.56 -10.30 -18.44
N GLU A 298 -0.55 -11.08 -19.53
CA GLU A 298 0.30 -12.28 -19.65
C GLU A 298 1.78 -11.94 -19.43
N VAL A 299 2.27 -10.90 -20.12
CA VAL A 299 3.67 -10.46 -19.98
C VAL A 299 3.97 -9.94 -18.57
N ALA A 300 3.06 -9.18 -17.99
CA ALA A 300 3.24 -8.62 -16.66
C ALA A 300 3.25 -9.69 -15.57
N GLN A 301 2.40 -10.70 -15.68
CA GLN A 301 2.39 -11.85 -14.78
C GLN A 301 3.72 -12.60 -14.83
N ASP A 302 4.22 -12.91 -16.04
CA ASP A 302 5.50 -13.57 -16.21
C ASP A 302 6.65 -12.76 -15.59
N LEU A 303 6.68 -11.44 -15.80
CA LEU A 303 7.69 -10.56 -15.21
C LEU A 303 7.58 -10.50 -13.68
N TYR A 304 6.38 -10.37 -13.15
CA TYR A 304 6.13 -10.26 -11.72
C TYR A 304 6.54 -11.54 -10.98
N TYR A 305 6.05 -12.70 -11.44
CA TYR A 305 6.35 -13.98 -10.79
C TYR A 305 7.79 -14.48 -11.03
N SER A 306 8.48 -13.97 -12.06
CA SER A 306 9.93 -14.25 -12.22
C SER A 306 10.82 -13.47 -11.25
N GLY A 307 10.29 -12.47 -10.53
CA GLY A 307 11.04 -11.66 -9.59
C GLY A 307 12.05 -10.70 -10.23
N ALA A 308 11.86 -10.36 -11.50
CA ALA A 308 12.81 -9.52 -12.26
C ALA A 308 13.08 -8.14 -11.63
N ASN A 309 12.20 -7.66 -10.73
CA ASN A 309 12.26 -6.34 -10.09
C ASN A 309 12.59 -6.38 -8.58
N SER A 310 13.05 -7.50 -8.05
CA SER A 310 13.16 -7.75 -6.59
C SER A 310 14.49 -7.27 -5.98
N LYS A 311 14.91 -6.04 -6.19
CA LYS A 311 16.10 -5.50 -5.49
C LYS A 311 15.75 -4.23 -4.73
N SER A 312 15.72 -4.34 -3.40
CA SER A 312 15.77 -3.18 -2.51
C SER A 312 17.19 -2.59 -2.55
N ASN A 313 17.35 -1.40 -3.11
CA ASN A 313 18.61 -0.66 -3.02
C ASN A 313 18.54 0.26 -1.80
N ARG A 314 19.23 -0.12 -0.72
CA ARG A 314 19.37 0.72 0.47
C ARG A 314 20.13 2.00 0.12
N THR A 315 19.51 3.17 0.30
CA THR A 315 20.13 4.49 -0.01
C THR A 315 20.43 5.29 1.25
N GLN A 316 19.88 4.91 2.42
CA GLN A 316 20.10 5.65 3.66
C GLN A 316 21.44 5.33 4.31
N SER A 317 22.12 6.38 4.80
CA SER A 317 23.32 6.23 5.61
C SER A 317 22.97 5.69 7.00
N PRO A 318 23.72 4.70 7.52
CA PRO A 318 23.51 4.18 8.85
C PRO A 318 23.52 5.27 9.92
N GLN A 319 22.57 5.19 10.86
CA GLN A 319 22.46 6.09 12.00
C GLN A 319 22.85 5.38 13.30
N SER A 320 23.37 6.14 14.27
CA SER A 320 23.64 5.63 15.61
C SER A 320 22.39 5.75 16.49
N LEU A 321 21.99 4.64 17.12
CA LEU A 321 20.84 4.60 18.02
C LEU A 321 21.18 5.14 19.41
N ASN A 322 20.35 6.05 19.92
CA ASN A 322 20.36 6.40 21.34
C ASN A 322 19.45 5.42 22.10
N ARG A 323 20.07 4.48 22.84
CA ARG A 323 19.38 3.35 23.47
C ARG A 323 18.74 3.74 24.81
N ASN A 324 17.61 3.10 25.11
CA ASN A 324 16.99 3.14 26.43
C ASN A 324 17.64 2.18 27.45
N ASN A 325 18.44 1.23 26.95
CA ASN A 325 19.12 0.16 27.70
C ASN A 325 18.12 -0.76 28.43
N TRP A 326 17.17 -1.29 27.66
CA TRP A 326 16.20 -2.26 28.17
C TRP A 326 16.78 -3.68 28.31
N ASP A 327 17.99 -3.92 27.80
CA ASP A 327 18.74 -5.19 27.90
C ASP A 327 17.90 -6.42 27.44
N PHE A 328 17.29 -6.32 26.26
CA PHE A 328 16.59 -7.48 25.66
C PHE A 328 17.56 -8.65 25.43
N PRO A 329 17.07 -9.91 25.50
CA PRO A 329 17.95 -11.07 25.35
C PRO A 329 18.47 -11.19 23.92
N ASN A 330 19.74 -11.51 23.75
CA ASN A 330 20.28 -11.90 22.46
C ASN A 330 19.84 -13.33 22.15
N LEU A 331 19.12 -13.51 21.03
CA LEU A 331 18.57 -14.80 20.62
C LEU A 331 19.47 -15.56 19.64
N ASN A 332 20.39 -14.85 18.96
CA ASN A 332 21.24 -15.44 17.93
C ASN A 332 22.14 -16.54 18.47
N LYS A 333 22.20 -17.64 17.75
CA LYS A 333 23.04 -18.81 18.02
C LYS A 333 23.78 -19.18 16.72
N ASP A 334 25.03 -19.56 16.82
CA ASP A 334 25.90 -19.83 15.65
C ASP A 334 25.40 -20.93 14.70
N ASP A 335 24.66 -21.92 15.23
CA ASP A 335 24.27 -23.13 14.50
C ASP A 335 22.75 -23.25 14.25
N SER A 336 22.00 -22.17 14.46
CA SER A 336 20.54 -22.15 14.25
C SER A 336 20.11 -20.93 13.45
N ILE A 337 18.85 -20.95 13.01
CA ILE A 337 18.16 -19.81 12.41
C ILE A 337 17.08 -19.35 13.39
N GLU A 338 17.10 -18.06 13.71
CA GLU A 338 16.14 -17.39 14.58
C GLU A 338 15.17 -16.56 13.75
N ILE A 339 13.89 -16.96 13.77
CA ILE A 339 12.82 -16.29 13.01
C ILE A 339 11.76 -15.78 13.97
N ILE A 340 11.35 -14.52 13.78
CA ILE A 340 10.32 -13.87 14.59
C ILE A 340 9.16 -13.43 13.69
N THR A 341 7.91 -13.65 14.12
CA THR A 341 6.74 -12.91 13.65
C THR A 341 6.34 -11.87 14.68
N TRP A 342 6.00 -10.66 14.22
CA TRP A 342 5.71 -9.53 15.09
C TRP A 342 4.71 -8.55 14.45
N ASN A 343 3.46 -8.59 14.89
CA ASN A 343 2.52 -7.52 14.60
C ASN A 343 2.94 -6.27 15.42
N VAL A 344 3.15 -5.13 14.75
CA VAL A 344 3.68 -3.89 15.34
C VAL A 344 2.65 -2.77 15.38
N GLU A 345 1.40 -3.13 15.51
CA GLU A 345 0.20 -2.31 15.73
C GLU A 345 0.26 -0.93 15.07
N PHE A 346 -0.35 -0.81 13.88
CA PHE A 346 -0.42 0.46 13.13
C PHE A 346 0.90 1.24 13.04
N PHE A 347 2.00 0.51 12.86
CA PHE A 347 3.37 1.08 12.85
C PHE A 347 3.47 2.38 12.02
N PRO A 348 4.09 3.44 12.54
CA PRO A 348 4.64 3.58 13.89
C PRO A 348 3.57 4.10 14.87
N HIS A 349 3.18 3.30 15.85
CA HIS A 349 2.12 3.61 16.84
C HIS A 349 2.38 4.94 17.57
N ALA A 350 3.57 5.13 18.10
CA ALA A 350 4.03 6.33 18.82
C ALA A 350 5.11 7.12 18.05
N ASN A 351 5.05 7.16 16.70
CA ASN A 351 5.98 7.89 15.83
C ASN A 351 7.47 7.54 16.10
N ASP A 352 8.34 8.55 16.30
CA ASP A 352 9.78 8.34 16.51
C ASP A 352 10.07 7.49 17.76
N SER A 353 9.22 7.49 18.78
CA SER A 353 9.39 6.65 19.97
C SER A 353 9.27 5.16 19.63
N THR A 354 8.31 4.79 18.76
CA THR A 354 8.21 3.41 18.24
C THR A 354 9.45 3.03 17.43
N ILE A 355 9.94 3.92 16.56
CA ILE A 355 11.12 3.66 15.74
C ILE A 355 12.35 3.35 16.60
N LEU A 356 12.62 4.18 17.61
CA LEU A 356 13.77 4.01 18.50
C LEU A 356 13.64 2.75 19.38
N ALA A 357 12.44 2.51 19.93
CA ALA A 357 12.17 1.33 20.75
C ALA A 357 12.29 0.03 19.95
N LEU A 358 11.70 -0.01 18.76
CA LEU A 358 11.76 -1.18 17.89
C LEU A 358 13.18 -1.43 17.36
N ALA A 359 13.93 -0.36 17.02
CA ALA A 359 15.33 -0.50 16.61
C ALA A 359 16.21 -1.11 17.71
N GLU A 360 16.02 -0.65 18.97
CA GLU A 360 16.74 -1.22 20.13
C GLU A 360 16.39 -2.70 20.31
N ALA A 361 15.09 -3.02 20.27
CA ALA A 361 14.62 -4.39 20.42
C ALA A 361 15.17 -5.32 19.31
N VAL A 362 15.14 -4.91 18.06
CA VAL A 362 15.67 -5.70 16.92
C VAL A 362 17.18 -5.93 17.06
N LEU A 363 17.95 -4.88 17.41
CA LEU A 363 19.39 -5.00 17.59
C LEU A 363 19.78 -5.91 18.75
N ASP A 364 19.04 -5.87 19.86
CA ASP A 364 19.32 -6.71 21.02
C ASP A 364 18.88 -8.16 20.80
N LEU A 365 17.66 -8.37 20.30
CA LEU A 365 17.15 -9.70 19.97
C LEU A 365 18.03 -10.40 18.93
N ASN A 366 18.56 -9.66 17.97
CA ASN A 366 19.53 -10.11 17.00
C ASN A 366 19.09 -11.36 16.23
N ALA A 367 17.79 -11.50 15.95
CA ALA A 367 17.22 -12.59 15.17
C ALA A 367 17.64 -12.48 13.69
N ASP A 368 17.61 -13.60 12.96
CA ASP A 368 18.07 -13.66 11.57
C ASP A 368 17.02 -13.17 10.58
N ILE A 369 15.74 -13.44 10.85
CA ILE A 369 14.59 -12.94 10.09
C ILE A 369 13.54 -12.41 11.07
N ILE A 370 12.96 -11.26 10.77
CA ILE A 370 11.78 -10.75 11.46
C ILE A 370 10.72 -10.36 10.43
N ALA A 371 9.53 -10.94 10.56
CA ALA A 371 8.37 -10.62 9.74
C ALA A 371 7.41 -9.71 10.52
N PHE A 372 7.17 -8.52 10.00
CA PHE A 372 6.32 -7.50 10.60
C PHE A 372 4.95 -7.43 9.92
N GLN A 373 3.91 -7.21 10.72
CA GLN A 373 2.56 -6.92 10.25
C GLN A 373 2.12 -5.54 10.75
N GLU A 374 1.11 -4.97 10.09
CA GLU A 374 0.51 -3.67 10.41
C GLU A 374 1.39 -2.43 10.16
N LEU A 375 2.16 -2.42 9.09
CA LEU A 375 2.84 -1.20 8.67
C LEU A 375 1.84 -0.24 8.02
N ARG A 376 1.49 0.84 8.72
CA ARG A 376 0.54 1.84 8.23
C ARG A 376 1.19 2.96 7.42
N ARG A 377 2.45 3.26 7.70
CA ARG A 377 3.21 4.35 7.08
C ARG A 377 4.58 3.83 6.66
N THR A 378 4.63 3.31 5.47
CA THR A 378 5.79 2.59 4.92
C THR A 378 7.06 3.43 4.90
N GLY A 379 6.96 4.73 4.68
CA GLY A 379 8.12 5.64 4.71
C GLY A 379 8.83 5.71 6.06
N TRP A 380 8.11 5.53 7.17
CA TRP A 380 8.71 5.44 8.50
C TRP A 380 9.57 4.19 8.67
N PHE A 381 9.29 3.14 7.90
CA PHE A 381 10.09 1.92 7.93
C PHE A 381 11.53 2.17 7.44
N SER A 382 11.72 3.06 6.48
CA SER A 382 13.07 3.49 6.08
C SER A 382 13.84 4.15 7.23
N LYS A 383 13.17 4.90 8.12
CA LYS A 383 13.81 5.46 9.32
C LYS A 383 14.25 4.35 10.28
N LEU A 384 13.41 3.32 10.50
CA LEU A 384 13.78 2.15 11.29
C LEU A 384 15.03 1.48 10.71
N MET A 385 15.01 1.21 9.42
CA MET A 385 16.10 0.51 8.74
C MET A 385 17.42 1.29 8.75
N ALA A 386 17.40 2.62 8.89
CA ALA A 386 18.62 3.41 9.04
C ALA A 386 19.41 3.07 10.32
N TYR A 387 18.74 2.54 11.36
CA TYR A 387 19.37 2.05 12.59
C TYR A 387 19.82 0.59 12.53
N LEU A 388 19.43 -0.16 11.48
CA LEU A 388 19.60 -1.61 11.34
C LEU A 388 20.52 -1.97 10.14
N PRO A 389 21.80 -1.53 10.10
CA PRO A 389 22.66 -1.68 8.93
C PRO A 389 22.99 -3.14 8.58
N GLU A 390 22.83 -4.08 9.50
CA GLU A 390 23.08 -5.50 9.31
C GLU A 390 21.91 -6.25 8.65
N TYR A 391 20.76 -5.56 8.49
CA TYR A 391 19.57 -6.12 7.86
C TYR A 391 19.29 -5.47 6.52
N ASP A 392 18.90 -6.28 5.55
CA ASP A 392 18.14 -5.85 4.38
C ASP A 392 16.64 -6.11 4.59
N PHE A 393 15.80 -5.59 3.70
CA PHE A 393 14.36 -5.66 3.91
C PHE A 393 13.58 -5.69 2.60
N ILE A 394 12.37 -6.24 2.68
CA ILE A 394 11.30 -6.10 1.69
C ILE A 394 10.03 -5.61 2.37
N VAL A 395 9.20 -4.88 1.62
CA VAL A 395 7.89 -4.36 2.05
C VAL A 395 6.86 -4.64 0.98
N SER A 396 5.61 -4.86 1.37
CA SER A 396 4.47 -5.00 0.45
C SER A 396 4.37 -3.81 -0.51
N GLN A 397 4.03 -4.09 -1.75
CA GLN A 397 3.88 -3.13 -2.83
C GLN A 397 2.43 -3.03 -3.33
N GLN A 398 1.62 -4.03 -3.04
CA GLN A 398 0.25 -4.16 -3.53
C GLN A 398 -0.82 -4.09 -2.43
N ALA A 399 -0.42 -4.07 -1.16
CA ALA A 399 -1.38 -3.94 -0.07
C ALA A 399 -2.18 -2.64 -0.17
N SER A 400 -3.50 -2.74 0.03
CA SER A 400 -4.41 -1.58 -0.03
C SER A 400 -4.67 -0.93 1.32
N PHE A 401 -4.26 -1.54 2.42
CA PHE A 401 -4.63 -1.08 3.78
C PHE A 401 -3.55 -1.33 4.79
N MET A 402 -2.59 -1.75 4.97
CA MET A 402 -1.48 -2.02 5.87
C MET A 402 -0.49 -2.95 5.18
N ASP A 403 0.73 -2.51 5.18
CA ASP A 403 1.79 -3.27 4.56
C ASP A 403 2.32 -4.36 5.50
N LEU A 404 2.96 -5.34 4.90
CA LEU A 404 3.80 -6.35 5.53
C LEU A 404 5.26 -6.04 5.23
N ALA A 405 6.16 -6.41 6.14
CA ALA A 405 7.59 -6.35 5.85
C ALA A 405 8.30 -7.61 6.35
N ILE A 406 9.42 -7.91 5.72
CA ILE A 406 10.38 -8.91 6.20
C ILE A 406 11.75 -8.24 6.22
N ILE A 407 12.43 -8.24 7.38
CA ILE A 407 13.84 -7.89 7.49
C ILE A 407 14.66 -9.18 7.69
N TYR A 408 15.85 -9.18 7.14
CA TYR A 408 16.72 -10.36 7.19
C TYR A 408 18.20 -9.96 7.22
N LYS A 409 19.04 -10.76 7.89
CA LYS A 409 20.48 -10.51 7.95
C LYS A 409 21.13 -10.66 6.58
N ASN A 410 21.71 -9.56 6.09
CA ASN A 410 22.28 -9.46 4.74
C ASN A 410 23.59 -10.26 4.52
N ASN A 411 24.20 -10.75 5.59
CA ASN A 411 25.37 -11.62 5.54
C ASN A 411 25.02 -13.12 5.50
N LEU A 412 23.76 -13.48 5.77
CA LEU A 412 23.30 -14.87 5.85
C LEU A 412 22.30 -15.23 4.75
N PHE A 413 21.48 -14.25 4.31
CA PHE A 413 20.42 -14.46 3.33
C PHE A 413 20.67 -13.66 2.05
N GLU A 414 20.56 -14.32 0.92
CA GLU A 414 20.47 -13.69 -0.40
C GLU A 414 19.00 -13.75 -0.86
N LEU A 415 18.38 -12.58 -1.09
CA LEU A 415 17.03 -12.49 -1.65
C LEU A 415 17.07 -12.85 -3.14
N VAL A 416 16.34 -13.89 -3.50
CA VAL A 416 16.19 -14.34 -4.89
C VAL A 416 14.95 -13.71 -5.51
N ARG A 417 13.83 -13.68 -4.75
CA ARG A 417 12.54 -13.23 -5.26
C ARG A 417 11.67 -12.66 -4.15
N GLN A 418 10.95 -11.57 -4.47
CA GLN A 418 9.83 -11.04 -3.69
C GLN A 418 8.57 -11.11 -4.53
N ILE A 419 7.49 -11.66 -3.98
CA ILE A 419 6.16 -11.66 -4.61
C ILE A 419 5.08 -11.46 -3.55
N GLU A 420 3.91 -11.02 -4.00
CA GLU A 420 2.69 -10.93 -3.20
C GLU A 420 1.62 -11.81 -3.85
N PRO A 421 1.57 -13.12 -3.50
CA PRO A 421 0.54 -14.01 -4.01
C PRO A 421 -0.86 -13.45 -3.73
N PHE A 422 -1.77 -13.59 -4.69
CA PHE A 422 -3.17 -13.12 -4.60
C PHE A 422 -3.34 -11.59 -4.59
N ALA A 423 -2.34 -10.80 -4.99
CA ALA A 423 -2.49 -9.34 -5.07
C ALA A 423 -3.66 -8.92 -5.97
N GLU A 424 -3.98 -9.68 -7.02
CA GLU A 424 -5.16 -9.47 -7.87
C GLU A 424 -6.49 -9.95 -7.27
N ASN A 425 -6.46 -10.72 -6.15
CA ASN A 425 -7.65 -11.29 -5.50
C ASN A 425 -7.48 -11.34 -3.97
N ASP A 426 -7.17 -10.21 -3.38
CA ASP A 426 -6.79 -10.06 -1.97
C ASP A 426 -7.99 -9.92 -1.01
N TYR A 427 -9.23 -9.97 -1.52
CA TYR A 427 -10.43 -9.77 -0.69
C TYR A 427 -10.43 -10.63 0.57
N ASN A 428 -10.09 -11.92 0.47
CA ASN A 428 -10.06 -12.82 1.61
C ASN A 428 -8.89 -12.52 2.55
N PHE A 429 -7.81 -11.95 2.05
CA PHE A 429 -6.66 -11.44 2.81
C PHE A 429 -6.87 -10.00 3.33
N ALA A 430 -8.07 -9.45 3.20
CA ALA A 430 -8.46 -8.14 3.71
C ALA A 430 -7.66 -6.95 3.13
N GLY A 431 -7.28 -7.02 1.85
CA GLY A 431 -6.48 -5.99 1.19
C GLY A 431 -4.98 -6.05 1.55
N ARG A 432 -4.53 -7.16 2.09
CA ARG A 432 -3.16 -7.43 2.51
C ARG A 432 -2.71 -8.77 1.95
N PRO A 433 -2.38 -8.84 0.65
CA PRO A 433 -1.88 -10.08 0.07
C PRO A 433 -0.64 -10.58 0.86
N PRO A 434 -0.45 -11.89 1.00
CA PRO A 434 0.75 -12.42 1.62
C PRO A 434 2.02 -11.84 1.00
N LEU A 435 3.04 -11.57 1.80
CA LEU A 435 4.36 -11.15 1.33
C LEU A 435 5.30 -12.35 1.38
N GLN A 436 5.71 -12.85 0.22
CA GLN A 436 6.65 -13.96 0.10
C GLN A 436 8.04 -13.49 -0.29
N ALA A 437 9.04 -13.98 0.43
CA ALA A 437 10.45 -13.86 0.10
C ALA A 437 11.04 -15.24 -0.14
N ASP A 438 11.65 -15.46 -1.30
CA ASP A 438 12.47 -16.65 -1.55
C ASP A 438 13.95 -16.27 -1.38
N PHE A 439 14.64 -17.01 -0.53
CA PHE A 439 16.03 -16.81 -0.16
C PHE A 439 16.92 -17.98 -0.54
N ILE A 440 18.21 -17.68 -0.71
CA ILE A 440 19.28 -18.63 -0.50
C ILE A 440 19.90 -18.33 0.86
N VAL A 441 19.92 -19.32 1.73
CA VAL A 441 20.55 -19.25 3.06
C VAL A 441 21.92 -19.89 2.98
N SER A 442 23.00 -19.13 3.22
CA SER A 442 24.36 -19.66 3.23
C SER A 442 24.78 -20.02 4.66
N MET A 443 24.71 -21.31 5.01
CA MET A 443 25.03 -21.81 6.34
C MET A 443 25.94 -23.05 6.27
N ASN A 444 26.98 -23.10 7.09
CA ASN A 444 27.91 -24.22 7.17
C ASN A 444 28.53 -24.62 5.81
N GLY A 445 28.69 -23.64 4.89
CA GLY A 445 29.26 -23.87 3.55
C GLY A 445 28.29 -24.50 2.55
N GLN A 446 27.00 -24.49 2.85
CA GLN A 446 25.93 -24.93 1.94
C GLN A 446 24.96 -23.80 1.69
N ASP A 447 24.39 -23.78 0.47
CA ASP A 447 23.35 -22.86 0.04
C ASP A 447 22.01 -23.60 0.03
N ILE A 448 21.10 -23.15 0.86
CA ILE A 448 19.81 -23.80 1.09
C ILE A 448 18.68 -22.85 0.63
N PRO A 449 17.84 -23.26 -0.32
CA PRO A 449 16.67 -22.48 -0.68
C PRO A 449 15.64 -22.47 0.45
N LEU A 450 15.10 -21.31 0.79
CA LEU A 450 14.11 -21.11 1.83
C LEU A 450 13.04 -20.12 1.33
N SER A 451 11.78 -20.49 1.45
CA SER A 451 10.65 -19.58 1.21
C SER A 451 10.01 -19.16 2.53
N VAL A 452 9.89 -17.85 2.74
CA VAL A 452 9.25 -17.24 3.91
C VAL A 452 8.04 -16.45 3.46
N VAL A 453 6.86 -16.80 3.98
CA VAL A 453 5.58 -16.16 3.65
C VAL A 453 5.02 -15.48 4.88
N ASN A 454 5.01 -14.16 4.86
CA ASN A 454 4.43 -13.32 5.91
C ASN A 454 2.96 -13.04 5.58
N ILE A 455 2.07 -13.23 6.56
CA ILE A 455 0.63 -13.03 6.41
C ILE A 455 0.05 -12.17 7.53
N HIS A 456 -1.05 -11.49 7.22
CA HIS A 456 -1.92 -10.86 8.22
C HIS A 456 -3.38 -11.04 7.81
N MET A 457 -4.07 -11.96 8.47
CA MET A 457 -5.43 -12.35 8.13
C MET A 457 -6.49 -11.36 8.65
N LYS A 458 -7.74 -11.51 8.23
CA LYS A 458 -8.85 -10.63 8.65
C LYS A 458 -9.20 -10.85 10.12
N CYS A 459 -9.17 -9.80 10.92
CA CYS A 459 -9.50 -9.85 12.35
C CYS A 459 -10.97 -10.22 12.64
N CYS A 460 -11.20 -10.56 13.90
CA CYS A 460 -12.48 -10.65 14.60
C CYS A 460 -13.37 -11.84 14.15
N ASP A 461 -14.41 -12.17 14.95
CA ASP A 461 -15.32 -13.30 14.68
C ASP A 461 -16.00 -13.18 13.31
N SER A 462 -16.37 -11.97 12.92
CA SER A 462 -16.98 -11.70 11.60
C SER A 462 -16.03 -11.99 10.42
N GLY A 463 -14.74 -12.15 10.67
CA GLY A 463 -13.71 -12.45 9.68
C GLY A 463 -13.50 -13.95 9.43
N LEU A 464 -14.03 -14.85 10.26
CA LEU A 464 -13.74 -16.29 10.21
C LEU A 464 -13.92 -16.91 8.81
N SER A 465 -15.03 -16.66 8.15
CA SER A 465 -15.28 -17.25 6.81
C SER A 465 -14.27 -16.75 5.76
N ARG A 466 -13.76 -15.53 5.90
CA ARG A 466 -12.71 -14.98 5.03
C ARG A 466 -11.36 -15.60 5.35
N ARG A 467 -11.02 -15.78 6.64
CA ARG A 467 -9.81 -16.48 7.07
C ARG A 467 -9.78 -17.93 6.57
N GLN A 468 -10.89 -18.65 6.71
CA GLN A 468 -11.02 -20.01 6.18
C GLN A 468 -10.80 -20.07 4.68
N LYS A 469 -11.36 -19.11 3.92
CA LYS A 469 -11.16 -19.03 2.48
C LYS A 469 -9.71 -18.65 2.12
N ALA A 470 -9.13 -17.70 2.83
CA ALA A 470 -7.74 -17.29 2.64
C ALA A 470 -6.76 -18.44 2.94
N ALA A 471 -7.00 -19.20 4.03
CA ALA A 471 -6.19 -20.35 4.38
C ALA A 471 -6.29 -21.48 3.33
N GLN A 472 -7.49 -21.71 2.76
CA GLN A 472 -7.67 -22.66 1.67
C GLN A 472 -6.91 -22.23 0.41
N MET A 473 -7.00 -20.95 0.03
CA MET A 473 -6.26 -20.39 -1.12
C MET A 473 -4.74 -20.51 -0.91
N LEU A 474 -4.28 -20.18 0.29
CA LEU A 474 -2.85 -20.29 0.64
C LEU A 474 -2.37 -21.73 0.60
N TYR A 475 -3.15 -22.68 1.12
CA TYR A 475 -2.84 -24.11 1.06
C TYR A 475 -2.72 -24.59 -0.39
N GLU A 476 -3.68 -24.26 -1.26
CA GLU A 476 -3.67 -24.64 -2.67
C GLU A 476 -2.41 -24.08 -3.38
N TYR A 477 -2.06 -22.84 -3.11
CA TYR A 477 -0.85 -22.20 -3.65
C TYR A 477 0.45 -22.90 -3.21
N LEU A 478 0.55 -23.24 -1.92
CA LEU A 478 1.72 -23.95 -1.39
C LEU A 478 1.79 -25.40 -1.90
N ASP A 479 0.64 -26.07 -2.07
CA ASP A 479 0.56 -27.43 -2.64
C ASP A 479 1.06 -27.48 -4.08
N GLU A 480 0.64 -26.52 -4.92
CA GLU A 480 1.08 -26.40 -6.32
C GLU A 480 2.59 -26.15 -6.43
N SER A 481 3.15 -25.32 -5.55
CA SER A 481 4.57 -24.95 -5.57
C SER A 481 5.48 -25.92 -4.82
N TYR A 482 4.94 -26.84 -4.01
CA TYR A 482 5.71 -27.70 -3.09
C TYR A 482 6.78 -28.57 -3.78
N ALA A 483 6.54 -29.00 -4.99
CA ALA A 483 7.50 -29.82 -5.75
C ALA A 483 8.77 -29.04 -6.14
N GLU A 484 8.67 -27.72 -6.32
CA GLU A 484 9.77 -26.84 -6.71
C GLU A 484 10.43 -26.18 -5.50
N GLN A 485 9.63 -25.85 -4.49
CA GLN A 485 10.07 -25.20 -3.26
C GLN A 485 9.42 -25.88 -2.05
N SER A 486 10.17 -26.73 -1.37
CA SER A 486 9.68 -27.52 -0.24
C SER A 486 10.15 -27.04 1.14
N ASN A 487 11.15 -26.14 1.20
CA ASN A 487 11.57 -25.51 2.46
C ASN A 487 10.76 -24.25 2.69
N ILE A 488 9.65 -24.36 3.40
CA ILE A 488 8.63 -23.31 3.53
C ILE A 488 8.41 -22.97 4.99
N ILE A 489 8.34 -21.65 5.28
CA ILE A 489 7.85 -21.10 6.53
C ILE A 489 6.70 -20.14 6.19
N VAL A 490 5.56 -20.32 6.86
CA VAL A 490 4.47 -19.33 6.86
C VAL A 490 4.30 -18.82 8.27
N LEU A 491 4.44 -17.51 8.44
CA LEU A 491 4.34 -16.89 9.76
C LEU A 491 3.55 -15.56 9.65
N GLY A 492 3.00 -15.14 10.76
CA GLY A 492 2.23 -13.89 10.80
C GLY A 492 1.10 -13.92 11.80
N ASP A 493 0.32 -12.87 11.75
CA ASP A 493 -0.93 -12.75 12.49
C ASP A 493 -2.07 -13.45 11.72
N TRP A 494 -2.40 -14.67 12.15
CA TRP A 494 -3.47 -15.48 11.56
C TRP A 494 -4.86 -15.00 12.03
N ASN A 495 -4.92 -14.17 13.07
CA ASN A 495 -6.15 -13.71 13.70
C ASN A 495 -7.09 -14.85 14.12
N ASP A 496 -6.52 -16.03 14.41
CA ASP A 496 -7.22 -17.24 14.82
C ASP A 496 -6.35 -18.04 15.81
N ASP A 497 -6.96 -18.85 16.65
CA ASP A 497 -6.23 -19.64 17.65
C ASP A 497 -6.26 -21.14 17.30
N THR A 498 -5.11 -21.80 17.31
CA THR A 498 -4.98 -23.23 16.96
C THR A 498 -5.64 -24.19 17.95
N LYS A 499 -6.03 -23.69 19.13
CA LYS A 499 -6.77 -24.47 20.14
C LYS A 499 -8.28 -24.47 19.96
N ASP A 500 -8.81 -23.62 19.06
CA ASP A 500 -10.25 -23.58 18.80
C ASP A 500 -10.74 -24.87 18.13
N GLU A 501 -12.03 -25.17 18.29
CA GLU A 501 -12.63 -26.39 17.76
C GLU A 501 -12.62 -26.42 16.21
N PRO A 502 -12.52 -27.59 15.58
CA PRO A 502 -12.58 -27.73 14.13
C PRO A 502 -13.77 -26.98 13.52
N GLY A 503 -13.54 -26.19 12.49
CA GLY A 503 -14.52 -25.33 11.84
C GLY A 503 -14.76 -23.99 12.53
N GLN A 504 -14.16 -23.74 13.70
CA GLN A 504 -14.15 -22.44 14.38
C GLN A 504 -12.84 -21.68 14.16
N HIS A 505 -11.92 -22.24 13.39
CA HIS A 505 -10.63 -21.66 13.01
C HIS A 505 -10.35 -21.86 11.52
N CYS A 506 -9.27 -21.30 11.00
CA CYS A 506 -8.89 -21.36 9.60
C CYS A 506 -7.84 -22.45 9.27
N PHE A 507 -7.33 -23.20 10.23
CA PHE A 507 -6.18 -24.10 10.06
C PHE A 507 -6.49 -25.48 9.47
N ASP A 508 -7.77 -25.83 9.27
CA ASP A 508 -8.20 -27.17 8.82
C ASP A 508 -7.46 -27.69 7.57
N PRO A 509 -7.20 -26.90 6.49
CA PRO A 509 -6.48 -27.41 5.32
C PRO A 509 -5.07 -27.92 5.66
N PHE A 510 -4.38 -27.23 6.55
CA PHE A 510 -3.01 -27.58 6.98
C PHE A 510 -2.98 -28.69 8.02
N PHE A 511 -3.99 -28.79 8.88
CA PHE A 511 -4.07 -29.87 9.88
C PHE A 511 -4.36 -31.25 9.26
N GLN A 512 -4.85 -31.29 8.03
CA GLN A 512 -5.16 -32.50 7.29
C GLN A 512 -4.00 -32.98 6.42
N ASP A 513 -2.89 -32.22 6.35
CA ASP A 513 -1.73 -32.54 5.52
C ASP A 513 -0.46 -32.65 6.36
N ASP A 514 0.12 -33.84 6.40
CA ASP A 514 1.32 -34.12 7.20
C ASP A 514 2.59 -33.36 6.69
N ARG A 515 2.55 -32.78 5.50
CA ARG A 515 3.67 -31.98 4.96
C ARG A 515 3.85 -30.65 5.70
N PHE A 516 2.84 -30.20 6.45
CA PHE A 516 2.87 -28.92 7.17
C PHE A 516 2.51 -29.11 8.64
N TYR A 517 3.09 -28.31 9.51
CA TYR A 517 2.66 -28.26 10.91
C TYR A 517 2.98 -26.90 11.57
N PHE A 518 2.20 -26.55 12.57
CA PHE A 518 2.39 -25.33 13.35
C PHE A 518 3.31 -25.63 14.55
N THR A 519 4.49 -25.03 14.57
CA THR A 519 5.45 -25.13 15.68
C THR A 519 4.89 -24.49 16.96
N THR A 520 4.01 -23.51 16.81
CA THR A 520 3.36 -22.76 17.89
C THR A 520 2.15 -23.44 18.51
N ARG A 521 1.70 -24.59 17.96
CA ARG A 521 0.45 -25.24 18.37
C ARG A 521 0.42 -25.65 19.85
N GLU A 522 1.54 -26.15 20.38
CA GLU A 522 1.60 -26.61 21.76
C GLU A 522 1.63 -25.43 22.74
N ILE A 523 2.39 -24.38 22.45
CA ILE A 523 2.50 -23.21 23.34
C ILE A 523 1.23 -22.35 23.35
N ALA A 524 0.36 -22.45 22.34
CA ALA A 524 -0.92 -21.76 22.31
C ALA A 524 -1.87 -22.16 23.45
N PHE A 525 -1.68 -23.34 24.07
CA PHE A 525 -2.43 -23.78 25.25
C PHE A 525 -1.95 -23.14 26.56
N ASP A 526 -0.77 -22.54 26.58
CA ASP A 526 -0.25 -21.80 27.74
C ASP A 526 -0.62 -20.32 27.63
N ILE A 527 -1.56 -19.87 28.44
CA ILE A 527 -2.03 -18.47 28.44
C ILE A 527 -0.91 -17.46 28.71
N SER A 528 0.16 -17.85 29.40
CA SER A 528 1.32 -16.99 29.64
C SER A 528 2.08 -16.67 28.36
N GLN A 529 1.94 -17.55 27.35
CA GLN A 529 2.53 -17.41 26.01
C GLN A 529 1.61 -16.68 25.03
N ALA A 530 0.43 -16.22 25.45
CA ALA A 530 -0.48 -15.49 24.56
C ALA A 530 0.24 -14.36 23.83
N SER A 531 0.16 -14.38 22.50
CA SER A 531 0.76 -13.34 21.66
C SER A 531 -0.05 -12.04 21.70
N TYR A 532 -1.38 -12.15 21.88
CA TYR A 532 -2.30 -11.03 22.15
C TYR A 532 -2.84 -11.14 23.58
N PRO A 533 -2.23 -10.44 24.57
CA PRO A 533 -2.56 -10.62 25.99
C PRO A 533 -3.66 -9.70 26.50
N ASN A 534 -4.33 -8.92 25.65
CA ASN A 534 -5.29 -7.90 26.06
C ASN A 534 -6.63 -8.47 26.48
N GLU A 535 -7.02 -8.21 27.73
CA GLU A 535 -8.34 -8.57 28.25
C GLU A 535 -9.46 -7.77 27.56
N PRO A 536 -10.62 -8.35 27.24
CA PRO A 536 -11.03 -9.73 27.59
C PRO A 536 -10.69 -10.79 26.53
N TYR A 537 -9.90 -10.47 25.51
CA TYR A 537 -9.67 -11.31 24.31
C TYR A 537 -8.29 -11.97 24.27
N VAL A 538 -7.74 -12.33 25.45
CA VAL A 538 -6.42 -12.98 25.54
C VAL A 538 -6.35 -14.21 24.63
N SER A 539 -5.48 -14.17 23.61
CA SER A 539 -5.43 -15.18 22.56
C SER A 539 -4.00 -15.40 22.04
N PHE A 540 -3.78 -16.54 21.41
CA PHE A 540 -2.56 -16.80 20.66
C PHE A 540 -2.87 -16.67 19.16
N LEU A 541 -2.57 -15.54 18.56
CA LEU A 541 -2.97 -15.17 17.19
C LEU A 541 -1.82 -15.25 16.19
N ASP A 542 -0.58 -15.12 16.66
CA ASP A 542 0.62 -15.05 15.83
C ASP A 542 1.27 -16.44 15.75
N HIS A 543 1.11 -17.11 14.61
CA HIS A 543 1.55 -18.48 14.44
C HIS A 543 2.67 -18.62 13.42
N ILE A 544 3.49 -19.69 13.62
CA ILE A 544 4.55 -20.09 12.71
C ILE A 544 4.30 -21.54 12.27
N MET A 545 4.07 -21.72 10.98
CA MET A 545 3.92 -23.01 10.30
C MET A 545 5.19 -23.29 9.50
N VAL A 546 5.63 -24.53 9.52
CA VAL A 546 6.78 -25.00 8.74
C VAL A 546 6.42 -26.23 7.90
N SER A 547 7.18 -26.43 6.83
CA SER A 547 7.13 -27.68 6.08
C SER A 547 7.95 -28.79 6.76
N GLU A 548 7.47 -30.02 6.68
CA GLU A 548 8.17 -31.25 7.16
C GLU A 548 9.55 -31.40 6.50
N GLN A 549 9.71 -30.95 5.26
CA GLN A 549 10.99 -30.98 4.55
C GLN A 549 12.03 -30.07 5.19
N LEU A 550 11.63 -28.86 5.59
CA LEU A 550 12.53 -27.90 6.23
C LEU A 550 12.88 -28.31 7.66
N LEU A 551 11.89 -28.69 8.43
CA LEU A 551 12.03 -29.05 9.84
C LEU A 551 11.30 -30.38 10.09
N PRO A 552 11.98 -31.54 9.94
CA PRO A 552 11.36 -32.83 10.15
C PRO A 552 10.82 -33.01 11.57
N ARG A 553 9.61 -33.62 11.69
CA ARG A 553 9.00 -33.90 13.00
C ARG A 553 9.94 -34.72 13.88
N GLY A 554 10.08 -34.28 15.13
CA GLY A 554 11.02 -34.90 16.07
C GLY A 554 12.41 -34.27 16.07
N THR A 555 12.66 -33.31 15.20
CA THR A 555 13.83 -32.40 15.32
C THR A 555 13.59 -31.42 16.48
N ASP A 556 14.64 -31.19 17.26
CA ASP A 556 14.57 -30.21 18.35
C ASP A 556 14.49 -28.77 17.80
N TYR A 557 13.56 -27.99 18.31
CA TYR A 557 13.44 -26.55 18.07
C TYR A 557 12.98 -25.83 19.35
N ASP A 558 13.25 -24.53 19.43
CA ASP A 558 12.76 -23.66 20.51
C ASP A 558 11.69 -22.71 19.93
N VAL A 559 10.51 -22.71 20.52
CA VAL A 559 9.40 -21.82 20.16
C VAL A 559 8.82 -21.18 21.41
N LYS A 560 8.68 -19.86 21.39
CA LYS A 560 8.15 -19.10 22.54
C LYS A 560 7.69 -17.71 22.15
N THR A 561 6.82 -17.15 22.94
CA THR A 561 6.50 -15.72 22.94
C THR A 561 7.57 -14.97 23.75
N ILE A 562 8.07 -13.86 23.19
CA ILE A 562 9.04 -13.01 23.87
C ILE A 562 8.28 -11.98 24.70
N LEU A 563 8.41 -12.06 26.02
CA LEU A 563 7.70 -11.20 26.96
C LEU A 563 8.42 -9.84 27.08
N MET A 564 8.34 -9.01 26.04
CA MET A 564 9.05 -7.74 25.91
C MET A 564 8.80 -6.80 27.10
N GLY A 565 7.60 -6.80 27.64
CA GLY A 565 7.23 -5.99 28.82
C GLY A 565 8.09 -6.27 30.06
N ASP A 566 8.63 -7.48 30.23
CA ASP A 566 9.49 -7.85 31.36
C ASP A 566 10.81 -7.04 31.35
N TYR A 567 11.26 -6.61 30.18
CA TYR A 567 12.48 -5.80 30.00
C TYR A 567 12.18 -4.30 30.00
N MET A 568 10.99 -3.89 29.59
CA MET A 568 10.59 -2.47 29.47
C MET A 568 9.98 -1.88 30.75
N GLY A 569 9.78 -2.69 31.80
CA GLY A 569 9.19 -2.27 33.05
C GLY A 569 7.68 -2.47 33.17
N GLY A 570 7.09 -3.23 32.25
CA GLY A 570 5.69 -3.66 32.23
C GLY A 570 5.11 -3.75 30.83
N TYR A 571 4.03 -4.54 30.70
CA TYR A 571 3.34 -4.69 29.43
C TYR A 571 2.75 -3.35 28.92
N ASP A 572 2.19 -2.53 29.81
CA ASP A 572 1.62 -1.23 29.46
C ASP A 572 2.65 -0.28 28.78
N ILE A 573 3.94 -0.40 29.17
CA ILE A 573 5.00 0.39 28.56
C ILE A 573 5.34 -0.16 27.17
N TYR A 574 5.43 -1.49 27.05
CA TYR A 574 5.64 -2.15 25.78
C TYR A 574 4.54 -1.80 24.77
N GLU A 575 3.27 -1.94 25.17
CA GLU A 575 2.10 -1.59 24.37
C GLU A 575 2.13 -0.12 23.92
N ALA A 576 2.42 0.81 24.84
CA ALA A 576 2.45 2.24 24.53
C ALA A 576 3.55 2.64 23.53
N TYR A 577 4.64 1.90 23.44
CA TYR A 577 5.77 2.22 22.56
C TYR A 577 5.81 1.39 21.28
N ILE A 578 5.40 0.12 21.34
CA ILE A 578 5.63 -0.82 20.25
C ILE A 578 4.33 -1.44 19.74
N SER A 579 3.63 -2.28 20.54
CA SER A 579 2.49 -3.05 20.05
C SER A 579 1.66 -3.69 21.17
N ASP A 580 0.39 -3.94 20.88
CA ASP A 580 -0.51 -4.79 21.65
C ASP A 580 -0.27 -6.30 21.41
N HIS A 581 0.53 -6.67 20.40
CA HIS A 581 0.99 -8.04 20.14
C HIS A 581 2.42 -8.25 20.63
N ARG A 582 2.71 -9.44 21.14
CA ARG A 582 4.05 -9.89 21.53
C ARG A 582 4.71 -10.67 20.40
N PRO A 583 6.02 -10.48 20.16
CA PRO A 583 6.73 -11.24 19.14
C PRO A 583 6.82 -12.73 19.51
N VAL A 584 6.69 -13.60 18.48
CA VAL A 584 6.80 -15.05 18.62
C VAL A 584 8.03 -15.53 17.88
N LEU A 585 8.92 -16.22 18.60
CA LEU A 585 10.19 -16.77 18.12
C LEU A 585 10.04 -18.24 17.73
N LEU A 586 10.68 -18.62 16.62
CA LEU A 586 11.10 -19.99 16.30
C LEU A 586 12.62 -20.00 16.11
N SER A 587 13.34 -20.89 16.82
CA SER A 587 14.78 -21.15 16.63
C SER A 587 14.98 -22.63 16.35
N PHE A 588 15.65 -22.96 15.25
CA PHE A 588 15.89 -24.33 14.83
C PHE A 588 17.21 -24.45 14.05
N SER A 589 17.85 -25.63 14.13
CA SER A 589 19.03 -25.94 13.33
C SER A 589 18.59 -26.61 12.02
N ILE A 590 19.09 -26.09 10.88
CA ILE A 590 18.85 -26.75 9.60
C ILE A 590 19.68 -28.05 9.57
N GLN A 591 19.00 -29.17 9.43
CA GLN A 591 19.68 -30.46 9.28
C GLN A 591 20.30 -30.56 7.88
N ILE A 592 21.60 -30.59 7.83
CA ILE A 592 22.36 -30.79 6.60
C ILE A 592 22.48 -32.31 6.38
N GLU A 593 21.81 -32.85 5.36
CA GLU A 593 22.13 -34.23 4.91
C GLU A 593 23.57 -34.20 4.38
N ILE A 594 24.49 -34.71 5.17
CA ILE A 594 25.83 -35.05 4.69
C ILE A 594 25.64 -36.23 3.72
N GLY A 595 25.52 -35.91 2.43
CA GLY A 595 25.45 -36.92 1.39
C GLY A 595 26.63 -37.91 1.55
N GLN A 596 26.31 -39.17 1.78
CA GLN A 596 27.28 -40.26 1.86
C GLN A 596 27.82 -40.60 0.47
#